data_2f00753d0ee4859266676a813783ecc6
#
_entry.id   2f00753d0ee4859266676a813783ecc6
#
_cell.length_a   1.000
_cell.length_b   1.000
_cell.length_c   1.000
_cell.angle_alpha   90.00
_cell.angle_beta   90.00
_cell.angle_gamma   90.00
#
_symmetry.space_group_name_H-M   'P 1'
#
loop_
_entity.id
_entity.type
_entity.pdbx_description
1 polymer ?
#
loop_
_entity_poly.entity_id
_entity_poly.type
_entity_poly.pdbx_seq_one_letter_code
_entity_poly.pdbx_strand_id
1 'polypeptide(L)'
;MAEIGRPKRLSDADLRGIAAELVDDLLRTHAHKMPSRDRAIDHVARYAERHMDGYEIAKSLDGTYHWDCDLGLAEGLDGFGSSYSEKLRERQAEWAATADFGAPLAPGTRVTAIWGGEAHAGKIEGIYAYGPAQYLVKIDGRDHNGGGAIVDFENVTPLEGDTAIAKAIGG
;
A
#
# COMPACT_ATOMS: atom_id res chain seq x y z
N MET A 1 -2.32 -13.34 -21.37
CA MET A 1 -1.48 -12.58 -20.43
C MET A 1 -2.02 -12.90 -19.04
N ALA A 2 -1.17 -13.25 -18.08
CA ALA A 2 -1.64 -13.44 -16.70
C ALA A 2 -2.11 -12.08 -16.19
N GLU A 3 -3.33 -12.01 -15.67
CA GLU A 3 -3.88 -10.85 -15.02
C GLU A 3 -3.03 -10.58 -13.76
N ILE A 4 -2.21 -9.55 -13.80
CA ILE A 4 -1.39 -9.17 -12.64
C ILE A 4 -2.36 -8.48 -11.68
N GLY A 5 -2.71 -9.18 -10.60
CA GLY A 5 -3.57 -8.64 -9.55
C GLY A 5 -2.93 -7.42 -8.86
N ARG A 6 -3.72 -6.70 -8.06
CA ARG A 6 -3.26 -5.57 -7.25
C ARG A 6 -1.99 -5.92 -6.47
N PRO A 7 -0.91 -5.13 -6.55
CA PRO A 7 0.30 -5.34 -5.75
C PRO A 7 -0.02 -5.27 -4.25
N LYS A 8 0.28 -6.35 -3.53
CA LYS A 8 0.12 -6.42 -2.06
C LYS A 8 1.44 -6.17 -1.32
N ARG A 9 2.56 -6.27 -2.04
CA ARG A 9 3.92 -6.05 -1.54
C ARG A 9 4.80 -5.49 -2.65
N LEU A 10 5.90 -4.87 -2.25
CA LEU A 10 6.92 -4.39 -3.16
C LEU A 10 7.77 -5.54 -3.72
N SER A 11 8.34 -5.32 -4.91
CA SER A 11 9.36 -6.20 -5.47
C SER A 11 10.70 -6.01 -4.78
N ASP A 12 11.61 -6.99 -4.93
CA ASP A 12 12.98 -6.86 -4.42
C ASP A 12 13.71 -5.64 -5.00
N ALA A 13 13.41 -5.27 -6.25
CA ALA A 13 13.98 -4.08 -6.88
C ALA A 13 13.49 -2.79 -6.22
N ASP A 14 12.19 -2.70 -5.87
CA ASP A 14 11.64 -1.56 -5.15
C ASP A 14 12.23 -1.45 -3.73
N LEU A 15 12.34 -2.58 -3.02
CA LEU A 15 12.95 -2.63 -1.67
C LEU A 15 14.40 -2.15 -1.71
N ARG A 16 15.18 -2.59 -2.70
CA ARG A 16 16.57 -2.14 -2.89
C ARG A 16 16.64 -0.65 -3.23
N GLY A 17 15.69 -0.12 -4.00
CA GLY A 17 15.60 1.31 -4.30
C GLY A 17 15.41 2.14 -3.03
N ILE A 18 14.45 1.79 -2.19
CA ILE A 18 14.22 2.45 -0.89
C ILE A 18 15.44 2.34 0.01
N ALA A 19 16.01 1.12 0.11
CA ALA A 19 17.21 0.89 0.92
C ALA A 19 18.40 1.73 0.44
N ALA A 20 18.54 1.94 -0.88
CA ALA A 20 19.64 2.74 -1.44
C ALA A 20 19.53 4.21 -1.02
N GLU A 21 18.35 4.80 -1.08
CA GLU A 21 18.12 6.19 -0.66
C GLU A 21 18.46 6.39 0.83
N LEU A 22 17.96 5.50 1.69
CA LEU A 22 18.26 5.56 3.12
C LEU A 22 19.74 5.33 3.44
N VAL A 23 20.38 4.35 2.79
CA VAL A 23 21.80 4.08 2.96
C VAL A 23 22.64 5.27 2.52
N ASP A 24 22.30 5.93 1.42
CA ASP A 24 23.02 7.12 0.96
C ASP A 24 22.92 8.28 1.94
N ASP A 25 21.80 8.43 2.62
CA ASP A 25 21.64 9.43 3.68
C ASP A 25 22.45 9.05 4.94
N LEU A 26 22.40 7.79 5.35
CA LEU A 26 23.16 7.28 6.50
C LEU A 26 24.67 7.34 6.28
N LEU A 27 25.15 7.10 5.07
CA LEU A 27 26.58 7.19 4.77
C LEU A 27 27.16 8.60 4.96
N ARG A 28 26.36 9.66 4.92
CA ARG A 28 26.82 11.03 5.18
C ARG A 28 27.23 11.25 6.64
N THR A 29 26.62 10.50 7.56
CA THR A 29 26.81 10.70 9.00
C THR A 29 27.37 9.48 9.74
N HIS A 30 27.12 8.27 9.22
CA HIS A 30 27.40 7.00 9.89
C HIS A 30 28.31 6.05 9.09
N ALA A 31 29.04 6.56 8.09
CA ALA A 31 29.88 5.72 7.20
C ALA A 31 30.85 4.78 7.96
N HIS A 32 31.36 5.21 9.10
CA HIS A 32 32.32 4.42 9.90
C HIS A 32 31.69 3.24 10.64
N LYS A 33 30.34 3.15 10.70
CA LYS A 33 29.57 2.10 11.37
C LYS A 33 28.95 1.10 10.39
N MET A 34 29.12 1.34 9.10
CA MET A 34 28.43 0.61 8.05
C MET A 34 29.42 -0.17 7.18
N PRO A 35 29.00 -1.30 6.57
CA PRO A 35 29.77 -1.95 5.52
C PRO A 35 29.84 -1.08 4.26
N SER A 36 30.42 -1.62 3.17
CA SER A 36 30.36 -0.95 1.88
C SER A 36 28.90 -0.68 1.46
N ARG A 37 28.68 0.42 0.72
CA ARG A 37 27.35 0.87 0.26
C ARG A 37 26.47 -0.27 -0.27
N ASP A 38 27.00 -1.07 -1.21
CA ASP A 38 26.22 -2.14 -1.84
C ASP A 38 25.79 -3.23 -0.85
N ARG A 39 26.69 -3.59 0.08
CA ARG A 39 26.35 -4.53 1.15
C ARG A 39 25.32 -3.93 2.11
N ALA A 40 25.44 -2.66 2.43
CA ALA A 40 24.47 -1.97 3.28
C ALA A 40 23.07 -2.00 2.66
N ILE A 41 22.96 -1.70 1.36
CA ILE A 41 21.69 -1.77 0.61
C ILE A 41 21.11 -3.19 0.68
N ASP A 42 21.93 -4.23 0.41
CA ASP A 42 21.47 -5.62 0.46
C ASP A 42 20.98 -6.04 1.84
N HIS A 43 21.69 -5.60 2.89
CA HIS A 43 21.35 -5.93 4.27
C HIS A 43 20.05 -5.25 4.68
N VAL A 44 19.90 -3.95 4.42
CA VAL A 44 18.67 -3.18 4.75
C VAL A 44 17.49 -3.74 3.98
N ALA A 45 17.59 -3.90 2.65
CA ALA A 45 16.50 -4.40 1.82
C ALA A 45 16.00 -5.78 2.25
N ARG A 46 16.88 -6.64 2.80
CA ARG A 46 16.52 -7.99 3.23
C ARG A 46 15.72 -8.03 4.52
N TYR A 47 15.99 -7.11 5.44
CA TYR A 47 15.37 -7.12 6.78
C TYR A 47 14.33 -6.03 7.00
N ALA A 48 14.23 -5.08 6.10
CA ALA A 48 13.25 -4.02 6.21
C ALA A 48 11.92 -4.46 5.59
N GLU A 49 10.92 -4.58 6.44
CA GLU A 49 9.54 -4.87 6.06
C GLU A 49 8.64 -3.69 6.42
N ARG A 50 7.43 -3.66 5.84
CA ARG A 50 6.48 -2.55 5.97
C ARG A 50 6.21 -2.10 7.41
N HIS A 51 6.28 -3.02 8.37
CA HIS A 51 5.89 -2.77 9.76
C HIS A 51 7.07 -2.68 10.72
N MET A 52 8.31 -2.79 10.21
CA MET A 52 9.49 -2.63 11.05
C MET A 52 9.82 -1.16 11.23
N ASP A 53 10.01 -0.76 12.48
CA ASP A 53 10.61 0.53 12.80
C ASP A 53 12.14 0.49 12.65
N GLY A 54 12.76 1.65 12.69
CA GLY A 54 14.21 1.75 12.53
C GLY A 54 14.99 1.03 13.60
N TYR A 55 14.45 0.94 14.83
CA TYR A 55 15.10 0.22 15.92
C TYR A 55 15.12 -1.30 15.67
N GLU A 56 14.01 -1.87 15.19
CA GLU A 56 13.93 -3.30 14.85
C GLU A 56 14.83 -3.65 13.68
N ILE A 57 14.90 -2.78 12.66
CA ILE A 57 15.83 -2.93 11.54
C ILE A 57 17.27 -2.89 12.06
N ALA A 58 17.64 -1.87 12.83
CA ALA A 58 18.98 -1.71 13.39
C ALA A 58 19.38 -2.92 14.25
N LYS A 59 18.51 -3.41 15.12
CA LYS A 59 18.70 -4.61 15.93
C LYS A 59 18.97 -5.86 15.09
N SER A 60 18.24 -6.01 13.97
CA SER A 60 18.44 -7.13 13.03
C SER A 60 19.77 -7.03 12.31
N LEU A 61 20.19 -5.81 11.92
CA LEU A 61 21.46 -5.54 11.28
C LEU A 61 22.64 -5.80 12.23
N ASP A 62 22.54 -5.37 13.48
CA ASP A 62 23.55 -5.65 14.51
C ASP A 62 23.65 -7.16 14.80
N GLY A 63 22.53 -7.81 15.09
CA GLY A 63 22.49 -9.23 15.44
C GLY A 63 22.95 -10.17 14.33
N THR A 64 22.68 -9.82 13.06
CA THR A 64 22.95 -10.72 11.91
C THR A 64 24.23 -10.36 11.17
N TYR A 65 24.51 -9.08 11.02
CA TYR A 65 25.62 -8.60 10.19
C TYR A 65 26.69 -7.85 10.98
N HIS A 66 26.53 -7.77 12.32
CA HIS A 66 27.47 -7.13 13.24
C HIS A 66 27.75 -5.67 12.88
N TRP A 67 26.68 -4.93 12.51
CA TRP A 67 26.80 -3.49 12.39
C TRP A 67 26.95 -2.86 13.77
N ASP A 68 27.72 -1.77 13.88
CA ASP A 68 27.81 -0.99 15.11
C ASP A 68 26.61 0.00 15.17
N CYS A 69 25.41 -0.56 15.43
CA CYS A 69 24.18 0.21 15.42
C CYS A 69 24.00 0.99 16.73
N ASP A 70 23.90 2.30 16.63
CA ASP A 70 23.48 3.18 17.72
C ASP A 70 22.09 3.79 17.45
N LEU A 71 21.62 4.61 18.38
CA LEU A 71 20.33 5.29 18.27
C LEU A 71 20.22 6.15 17.01
N GLY A 72 21.29 6.88 16.66
CA GLY A 72 21.27 7.75 15.47
C GLY A 72 21.12 6.97 14.17
N LEU A 73 21.71 5.76 14.07
CA LEU A 73 21.55 4.88 12.93
C LEU A 73 20.11 4.30 12.91
N ALA A 74 19.57 3.92 14.07
CA ALA A 74 18.19 3.45 14.17
C ALA A 74 17.18 4.53 13.77
N GLU A 75 17.34 5.77 14.24
CA GLU A 75 16.51 6.91 13.84
C GLU A 75 16.59 7.18 12.33
N GLY A 76 17.77 7.03 11.73
CA GLY A 76 17.93 7.16 10.27
C GLY A 76 17.22 6.08 9.46
N LEU A 77 16.97 4.91 10.05
CA LEU A 77 16.23 3.80 9.41
C LEU A 77 14.71 3.91 9.60
N ASP A 78 14.20 4.75 10.48
CA ASP A 78 12.76 4.91 10.77
C ASP A 78 11.94 5.31 9.52
N GLY A 79 12.55 5.98 8.56
CA GLY A 79 11.92 6.37 7.30
C GLY A 79 11.49 5.20 6.40
N PHE A 80 12.03 3.98 6.61
CA PHE A 80 11.81 2.86 5.70
C PHE A 80 10.32 2.50 5.55
N GLY A 81 9.59 2.38 6.65
CA GLY A 81 8.17 2.01 6.64
C GLY A 81 7.29 3.02 5.89
N SER A 82 7.59 4.31 6.02
CA SER A 82 6.90 5.37 5.27
C SER A 82 7.20 5.30 3.78
N SER A 83 8.48 5.19 3.40
CA SER A 83 8.92 5.04 2.01
C SER A 83 8.35 3.77 1.36
N TYR A 84 8.31 2.65 2.11
CA TYR A 84 7.66 1.42 1.67
C TYR A 84 6.18 1.65 1.33
N SER A 85 5.44 2.30 2.25
CA SER A 85 4.00 2.52 2.09
C SER A 85 3.71 3.47 0.92
N GLU A 86 4.51 4.49 0.72
CA GLU A 86 4.42 5.41 -0.41
C GLU A 86 4.70 4.69 -1.73
N LYS A 87 5.80 3.94 -1.80
CA LYS A 87 6.16 3.17 -3.00
C LYS A 87 5.13 2.11 -3.37
N LEU A 88 4.57 1.42 -2.38
CA LEU A 88 3.49 0.45 -2.62
C LEU A 88 2.25 1.14 -3.20
N ARG A 89 1.89 2.33 -2.70
CA ARG A 89 0.77 3.12 -3.22
C ARG A 89 1.02 3.57 -4.66
N GLU A 90 2.25 3.97 -5.00
CA GLU A 90 2.63 4.28 -6.39
C GLU A 90 2.43 3.06 -7.30
N ARG A 91 2.94 1.88 -6.91
CA ARG A 91 2.77 0.65 -7.69
C ARG A 91 1.31 0.25 -7.86
N GLN A 92 0.49 0.46 -6.82
CA GLN A 92 -0.95 0.24 -6.91
C GLN A 92 -1.63 1.25 -7.84
N ALA A 93 -1.18 2.50 -7.86
CA ALA A 93 -1.72 3.51 -8.79
C ALA A 93 -1.33 3.19 -10.24
N GLU A 94 -0.08 2.79 -10.51
CA GLU A 94 0.38 2.33 -11.82
C GLU A 94 -0.44 1.12 -12.30
N TRP A 95 -0.64 0.14 -11.44
CA TRP A 95 -1.48 -1.02 -11.74
C TRP A 95 -2.93 -0.60 -12.02
N ALA A 96 -3.52 0.25 -11.19
CA ALA A 96 -4.90 0.71 -11.37
C ALA A 96 -5.11 1.46 -12.68
N ALA A 97 -4.09 2.21 -13.15
CA ALA A 97 -4.13 2.91 -14.43
C ALA A 97 -4.10 1.97 -15.65
N THR A 98 -3.60 0.74 -15.47
CA THR A 98 -3.52 -0.27 -16.55
C THR A 98 -4.63 -1.32 -16.45
N ALA A 99 -5.28 -1.45 -15.29
CA ALA A 99 -6.38 -2.38 -15.08
C ALA A 99 -7.67 -1.83 -15.70
N ASP A 100 -8.39 -2.68 -16.42
CA ASP A 100 -9.69 -2.31 -17.00
C ASP A 100 -10.81 -2.53 -15.99
N PHE A 101 -11.03 -1.53 -15.13
CA PHE A 101 -12.16 -1.53 -14.20
C PHE A 101 -13.44 -0.94 -14.80
N GLY A 102 -13.39 -0.48 -16.06
CA GLY A 102 -14.47 0.31 -16.64
C GLY A 102 -14.63 1.67 -15.96
N ALA A 103 -15.75 2.33 -16.18
CA ALA A 103 -16.06 3.59 -15.53
C ALA A 103 -16.31 3.35 -14.02
N PRO A 104 -15.78 4.20 -13.12
CA PRO A 104 -16.06 4.08 -11.70
C PRO A 104 -17.56 4.15 -11.41
N LEU A 105 -18.02 3.35 -10.46
CA LEU A 105 -19.40 3.35 -10.02
C LEU A 105 -19.77 4.68 -9.36
N ALA A 106 -20.92 5.24 -9.72
CA ALA A 106 -21.38 6.50 -9.18
C ALA A 106 -21.76 6.38 -7.69
N PRO A 107 -21.61 7.46 -6.90
CA PRO A 107 -22.18 7.52 -5.56
C PRO A 107 -23.68 7.20 -5.61
N GLY A 108 -24.14 6.41 -4.68
CA GLY A 108 -25.52 5.94 -4.64
C GLY A 108 -25.76 4.57 -5.23
N THR A 109 -24.85 4.03 -6.06
CA THR A 109 -24.97 2.70 -6.65
C THR A 109 -25.03 1.62 -5.57
N ARG A 110 -26.02 0.73 -5.68
CA ARG A 110 -26.15 -0.45 -4.82
C ARG A 110 -25.17 -1.54 -5.27
N VAL A 111 -24.46 -2.11 -4.33
CA VAL A 111 -23.37 -3.07 -4.61
C VAL A 111 -23.36 -4.21 -3.61
N THR A 112 -22.74 -5.32 -4.04
CA THR A 112 -22.16 -6.31 -3.15
C THR A 112 -20.66 -5.99 -3.03
N ALA A 113 -20.16 -5.83 -1.81
CA ALA A 113 -18.76 -5.56 -1.51
C ALA A 113 -18.19 -6.72 -0.68
N ILE A 114 -17.02 -7.21 -1.06
CA ILE A 114 -16.26 -8.17 -0.24
C ILE A 114 -15.39 -7.37 0.72
N TRP A 115 -15.71 -7.44 2.01
CA TRP A 115 -15.02 -6.74 3.07
C TRP A 115 -14.81 -7.64 4.29
N GLY A 116 -13.57 -7.68 4.82
CA GLY A 116 -13.23 -8.62 5.88
C GLY A 116 -13.32 -10.10 5.49
N GLY A 117 -13.29 -10.41 4.17
CA GLY A 117 -13.43 -11.76 3.63
C GLY A 117 -14.88 -12.22 3.44
N GLU A 118 -15.87 -11.39 3.74
CA GLU A 118 -17.30 -11.68 3.61
C GLU A 118 -17.97 -10.75 2.62
N ALA A 119 -19.02 -11.24 1.95
CA ALA A 119 -19.83 -10.45 1.04
C ALA A 119 -20.92 -9.67 1.81
N HIS A 120 -20.97 -8.37 1.60
CA HIS A 120 -21.93 -7.45 2.23
C HIS A 120 -22.67 -6.65 1.17
N ALA A 121 -23.96 -6.49 1.33
CA ALA A 121 -24.71 -5.49 0.58
C ALA A 121 -24.39 -4.09 1.11
N GLY A 122 -24.34 -3.13 0.19
CA GLY A 122 -24.03 -1.75 0.57
C GLY A 122 -24.33 -0.76 -0.55
N LYS A 123 -23.88 0.46 -0.34
CA LYS A 123 -24.03 1.59 -1.26
C LYS A 123 -22.73 2.35 -1.41
N ILE A 124 -22.34 2.66 -2.64
CA ILE A 124 -21.18 3.51 -2.91
C ILE A 124 -21.44 4.91 -2.33
N GLU A 125 -20.54 5.41 -1.48
CA GLU A 125 -20.53 6.80 -1.02
C GLU A 125 -19.63 7.67 -1.90
N GLY A 126 -18.55 7.09 -2.43
CA GLY A 126 -17.61 7.76 -3.31
C GLY A 126 -16.36 6.94 -3.58
N ILE A 127 -15.42 7.57 -4.28
CA ILE A 127 -14.05 7.03 -4.46
C ILE A 127 -13.24 7.46 -3.23
N TYR A 128 -12.49 6.51 -2.66
CA TYR A 128 -11.61 6.80 -1.55
C TYR A 128 -10.37 7.57 -2.02
N ALA A 129 -10.19 8.80 -1.51
CA ALA A 129 -9.18 9.74 -2.01
C ALA A 129 -7.73 9.36 -1.65
N TYR A 130 -7.53 8.52 -0.63
CA TYR A 130 -6.21 8.20 -0.09
C TYR A 130 -5.67 6.84 -0.53
N GLY A 131 -6.40 6.13 -1.39
CA GLY A 131 -5.98 4.84 -1.93
C GLY A 131 -6.39 4.69 -3.40
N PRO A 132 -5.48 4.18 -4.27
CA PRO A 132 -5.79 3.99 -5.67
C PRO A 132 -6.83 2.88 -5.88
N ALA A 133 -7.79 3.11 -6.77
CA ALA A 133 -8.85 2.16 -7.13
C ALA A 133 -9.59 1.58 -5.92
N GLN A 134 -10.05 2.43 -5.02
CA GLN A 134 -10.84 2.06 -3.84
C GLN A 134 -12.11 2.89 -3.74
N TYR A 135 -13.18 2.23 -3.31
CA TYR A 135 -14.46 2.88 -2.96
C TYR A 135 -14.58 3.07 -1.45
N LEU A 136 -15.31 4.10 -1.08
CA LEU A 136 -15.92 4.20 0.23
C LEU A 136 -17.35 3.63 0.11
N VAL A 137 -17.63 2.54 0.85
CA VAL A 137 -18.88 1.80 0.77
C VAL A 137 -19.59 1.82 2.13
N LYS A 138 -20.82 2.29 2.17
CA LYS A 138 -21.69 2.15 3.34
C LYS A 138 -22.32 0.77 3.34
N ILE A 139 -21.88 -0.10 4.24
CA ILE A 139 -22.39 -1.46 4.40
C ILE A 139 -23.74 -1.40 5.12
N ASP A 140 -24.74 -2.16 4.61
CA ASP A 140 -26.08 -2.22 5.20
C ASP A 140 -26.06 -2.85 6.60
N GLY A 141 -26.84 -2.29 7.50
CA GLY A 141 -26.98 -2.82 8.85
C GLY A 141 -25.77 -2.61 9.76
N ARG A 142 -24.73 -1.90 9.31
CA ARG A 142 -23.59 -1.51 10.16
C ARG A 142 -23.63 -0.02 10.44
N ASP A 143 -23.38 0.31 11.72
CA ASP A 143 -23.13 1.69 12.13
C ASP A 143 -21.62 1.96 11.99
N HIS A 144 -21.25 2.79 11.05
CA HIS A 144 -19.87 3.12 10.74
C HIS A 144 -19.35 4.36 11.48
N ASN A 145 -20.05 4.86 12.52
CA ASN A 145 -19.62 6.05 13.29
C ASN A 145 -19.08 7.19 12.41
N GLY A 146 -19.75 7.44 11.27
CA GLY A 146 -19.40 8.50 10.33
C GLY A 146 -18.40 8.14 9.23
N GLY A 147 -17.99 6.88 9.07
CA GLY A 147 -17.11 6.40 7.99
C GLY A 147 -17.64 5.16 7.29
N GLY A 148 -17.44 5.03 5.98
CA GLY A 148 -17.73 3.81 5.22
C GLY A 148 -16.60 2.79 5.27
N ALA A 149 -16.85 1.57 4.79
CA ALA A 149 -15.81 0.58 4.54
C ALA A 149 -14.99 0.97 3.30
N ILE A 150 -13.67 0.88 3.41
CA ILE A 150 -12.79 1.06 2.25
C ILE A 150 -12.69 -0.31 1.57
N VAL A 151 -13.10 -0.37 0.29
CA VAL A 151 -13.16 -1.61 -0.50
C VAL A 151 -12.50 -1.39 -1.85
N ASP A 152 -11.62 -2.31 -2.22
CA ASP A 152 -10.95 -2.29 -3.52
C ASP A 152 -11.96 -2.46 -4.67
N PHE A 153 -11.72 -1.82 -5.82
CA PHE A 153 -12.63 -1.85 -6.98
C PHE A 153 -12.95 -3.28 -7.42
N GLU A 154 -11.94 -4.16 -7.41
CA GLU A 154 -12.07 -5.57 -7.78
C GLU A 154 -12.93 -6.41 -6.82
N ASN A 155 -13.21 -5.89 -5.63
CA ASN A 155 -14.03 -6.52 -4.60
C ASN A 155 -15.46 -5.96 -4.55
N VAL A 156 -15.85 -5.17 -5.55
CA VAL A 156 -17.17 -4.54 -5.61
C VAL A 156 -17.89 -4.97 -6.89
N THR A 157 -19.13 -5.47 -6.74
CA THR A 157 -20.00 -5.85 -7.87
C THR A 157 -21.32 -5.10 -7.76
N PRO A 158 -21.77 -4.39 -8.83
CA PRO A 158 -23.09 -3.77 -8.85
C PRO A 158 -24.18 -4.81 -8.64
N LEU A 159 -25.20 -4.49 -7.84
CA LEU A 159 -26.41 -5.32 -7.76
C LEU A 159 -27.23 -5.14 -9.04
N GLU A 160 -27.68 -6.25 -9.62
CA GLU A 160 -28.51 -6.22 -10.82
C GLU A 160 -29.81 -5.45 -10.55
N GLY A 161 -30.06 -4.44 -11.36
CA GLY A 161 -31.24 -3.57 -11.25
C GLY A 161 -30.89 -2.08 -11.23
N ASP A 162 -29.77 -1.66 -10.67
CA ASP A 162 -29.36 -0.24 -10.60
C ASP A 162 -28.55 0.23 -11.83
N THR A 163 -28.01 -0.72 -12.61
CA THR A 163 -27.23 -0.41 -13.83
C THR A 163 -28.10 0.17 -14.96
N ALA A 164 -29.40 -0.01 -14.90
CA ALA A 164 -30.35 0.49 -15.92
C ALA A 164 -30.58 2.00 -15.84
N ILE A 165 -30.38 2.62 -14.68
CA ILE A 165 -30.71 4.05 -14.45
C ILE A 165 -29.59 4.97 -14.96
N ALA A 166 -28.34 4.55 -14.88
CA ALA A 166 -27.19 5.34 -15.36
C ALA A 166 -27.18 5.53 -16.89
N LYS A 167 -27.80 4.59 -17.64
CA LYS A 167 -27.90 4.64 -19.10
C LYS A 167 -29.05 5.53 -19.63
N ALA A 168 -30.00 5.87 -18.76
CA ALA A 168 -31.17 6.68 -19.14
C ALA A 168 -30.97 8.19 -18.94
N ILE A 169 -29.92 8.64 -18.26
CA ILE A 169 -29.68 10.07 -17.95
C ILE A 169 -28.61 10.67 -18.85
N GLY A 170 -27.96 9.89 -19.70
CA GLY A 170 -26.86 10.30 -20.62
C GLY A 170 -27.25 10.32 -22.10
N GLY A 171 -28.53 10.50 -22.41
CA GLY A 171 -29.03 10.67 -23.80
C GLY A 171 -29.49 12.09 -24.07
#